data_d2a7cb37aa4806479f3d0779f0100680
#
_entry.id   d2a7cb37aa4806479f3d0779f0100680
#
_cell.length_a   1.000
_cell.length_b   1.000
_cell.length_c   1.000
_cell.angle_alpha   90.00
_cell.angle_beta   90.00
_cell.angle_gamma   90.00
#
_symmetry.space_group_name_H-M   'P 1'
#
loop_
_entity.id
_entity.type
_entity.pdbx_description
1 polymer ?
#
loop_
_entity_poly.entity_id
_entity_poly.type
_entity_poly.pdbx_seq_one_letter_code
_entity_poly.pdbx_strand_id
1 'polypeptide(L)'
;YSLDFGKIAEMDKMGKKSAENLKKAIEKSKENDLSKLVFALGIRHVGAKAAKLLSDNFRDIDSIMNSSAEDISKIDGFGLVMAQSVVDFMSMPQSQKLIADLKAAGVNMKAEDTHIDNRFSGKTFVLTGTLTKYTRSEASRIIENYGGKASSSVSKKTDYVLAGEEAG
;
A
#
# COMPACT_ATOMS: atom_id res chain seq x y z
N TYR A 1 -9.17 -17.18 -0.36
CA TYR A 1 -9.55 -17.05 1.05
C TYR A 1 -10.44 -18.20 1.56
N SER A 2 -10.98 -19.04 0.68
CA SER A 2 -11.86 -20.20 1.04
C SER A 2 -11.12 -21.55 0.91
N LEU A 3 -9.87 -21.61 1.39
CA LEU A 3 -9.08 -22.84 1.36
C LEU A 3 -9.48 -23.81 2.47
N ASP A 4 -9.52 -25.11 2.12
CA ASP A 4 -9.69 -26.18 3.10
C ASP A 4 -8.31 -26.57 3.67
N PHE A 5 -7.98 -26.02 4.83
CA PHE A 5 -6.68 -26.24 5.48
C PHE A 5 -6.48 -27.68 5.98
N GLY A 6 -7.56 -28.46 6.17
CA GLY A 6 -7.48 -29.89 6.47
C GLY A 6 -6.91 -30.64 5.29
N LYS A 7 -7.46 -30.43 4.10
CA LYS A 7 -6.92 -31.03 2.86
C LYS A 7 -5.50 -30.58 2.55
N ILE A 8 -5.16 -29.30 2.81
CA ILE A 8 -3.79 -28.79 2.61
C ILE A 8 -2.79 -29.52 3.51
N ALA A 9 -3.17 -29.79 4.77
CA ALA A 9 -2.30 -30.51 5.71
C ALA A 9 -2.01 -31.97 5.30
N GLU A 10 -2.88 -32.56 4.46
CA GLU A 10 -2.75 -33.93 3.94
C GLU A 10 -1.96 -33.99 2.60
N MET A 11 -1.67 -32.85 1.99
CA MET A 11 -0.91 -32.82 0.73
C MET A 11 0.55 -33.21 0.94
N ASP A 12 1.14 -33.86 -0.07
CA ASP A 12 2.56 -34.22 -0.07
C ASP A 12 3.45 -32.99 0.20
N LYS A 13 4.44 -33.15 1.08
CA LYS A 13 5.35 -32.09 1.58
C LYS A 13 4.70 -30.95 2.34
N MET A 14 3.38 -31.02 2.62
CA MET A 14 2.67 -30.08 3.48
C MET A 14 2.26 -30.78 4.77
N GLY A 15 2.70 -30.29 5.92
CA GLY A 15 2.29 -30.82 7.22
C GLY A 15 1.35 -29.88 7.94
N LYS A 16 0.77 -30.32 9.05
CA LYS A 16 -0.15 -29.51 9.89
C LYS A 16 0.40 -28.12 10.22
N LYS A 17 1.71 -28.04 10.57
CA LYS A 17 2.37 -26.77 10.89
C LYS A 17 2.43 -25.83 9.69
N SER A 18 2.69 -26.35 8.49
CA SER A 18 2.73 -25.54 7.25
C SER A 18 1.33 -25.03 6.88
N ALA A 19 0.30 -25.88 6.98
CA ALA A 19 -1.09 -25.50 6.75
C ALA A 19 -1.56 -24.43 7.77
N GLU A 20 -1.18 -24.56 9.04
CA GLU A 20 -1.48 -23.57 10.07
C GLU A 20 -0.77 -22.24 9.83
N ASN A 21 0.51 -22.26 9.46
CA ASN A 21 1.26 -21.05 9.11
C ASN A 21 0.65 -20.36 7.88
N LEU A 22 0.24 -21.10 6.86
CA LEU A 22 -0.44 -20.56 5.69
C LEU A 22 -1.77 -19.91 6.08
N LYS A 23 -2.57 -20.58 6.94
CA LYS A 23 -3.81 -20.01 7.46
C LYS A 23 -3.57 -18.69 8.16
N LYS A 24 -2.60 -18.62 9.08
CA LYS A 24 -2.23 -17.39 9.81
C LYS A 24 -1.78 -16.29 8.85
N ALA A 25 -0.99 -16.63 7.84
CA ALA A 25 -0.52 -15.65 6.83
C ALA A 25 -1.68 -15.09 6.00
N ILE A 26 -2.64 -15.94 5.59
CA ILE A 26 -3.83 -15.51 4.86
C ILE A 26 -4.72 -14.62 5.73
N GLU A 27 -4.99 -15.00 6.98
CA GLU A 27 -5.79 -14.16 7.88
C GLU A 27 -5.12 -12.81 8.11
N LYS A 28 -3.81 -12.79 8.39
CA LYS A 28 -3.05 -11.55 8.55
C LYS A 28 -3.06 -10.68 7.29
N SER A 29 -3.09 -11.29 6.10
CA SER A 29 -3.13 -10.54 4.84
C SER A 29 -4.41 -9.73 4.63
N LYS A 30 -5.50 -10.11 5.30
CA LYS A 30 -6.77 -9.39 5.26
C LYS A 30 -6.70 -8.01 5.94
N GLU A 31 -5.79 -7.85 6.88
CA GLU A 31 -5.59 -6.63 7.66
C GLU A 31 -4.70 -5.59 6.94
N ASN A 32 -4.16 -5.94 5.77
CA ASN A 32 -3.29 -5.03 5.02
C ASN A 32 -4.03 -3.74 4.63
N ASP A 33 -3.27 -2.64 4.62
CA ASP A 33 -3.74 -1.33 4.16
C ASP A 33 -4.29 -1.37 2.72
N LEU A 34 -5.26 -0.51 2.41
CA LEU A 34 -5.89 -0.38 1.09
C LEU A 34 -4.86 -0.27 -0.04
N SER A 35 -3.74 0.41 0.17
CA SER A 35 -2.70 0.55 -0.85
C SER A 35 -2.10 -0.79 -1.29
N LYS A 36 -2.03 -1.76 -0.38
CA LYS A 36 -1.59 -3.13 -0.70
C LYS A 36 -2.62 -3.86 -1.55
N LEU A 37 -3.90 -3.69 -1.23
CA LEU A 37 -5.00 -4.24 -2.03
C LEU A 37 -4.99 -3.64 -3.44
N VAL A 38 -4.97 -2.32 -3.58
CA VAL A 38 -4.94 -1.63 -4.88
C VAL A 38 -3.75 -2.07 -5.73
N PHE A 39 -2.58 -2.20 -5.12
CA PHE A 39 -1.40 -2.73 -5.81
C PHE A 39 -1.59 -4.19 -6.26
N ALA A 40 -2.15 -5.04 -5.39
CA ALA A 40 -2.38 -6.46 -5.67
C ALA A 40 -3.44 -6.70 -6.75
N LEU A 41 -4.35 -5.76 -7.00
CA LEU A 41 -5.32 -5.83 -8.11
C LEU A 41 -4.65 -5.80 -9.49
N GLY A 42 -3.39 -5.39 -9.60
CA GLY A 42 -2.62 -5.43 -10.84
C GLY A 42 -3.12 -4.47 -11.92
N ILE A 43 -3.67 -3.32 -11.53
CA ILE A 43 -4.16 -2.31 -12.46
C ILE A 43 -3.01 -1.81 -13.34
N ARG A 44 -3.22 -1.81 -14.65
CA ARG A 44 -2.19 -1.39 -15.61
C ARG A 44 -1.68 0.02 -15.28
N HIS A 45 -0.37 0.22 -15.33
CA HIS A 45 0.33 1.47 -14.99
C HIS A 45 0.29 1.87 -13.51
N VAL A 46 -0.39 1.13 -12.64
CA VAL A 46 -0.48 1.43 -11.21
C VAL A 46 0.49 0.56 -10.43
N GLY A 47 1.66 1.12 -10.13
CA GLY A 47 2.65 0.50 -9.23
C GLY A 47 2.38 0.83 -7.75
N ALA A 48 3.22 0.32 -6.85
CA ALA A 48 3.05 0.49 -5.40
C ALA A 48 2.93 1.97 -4.96
N LYS A 49 3.68 2.88 -5.59
CA LYS A 49 3.60 4.33 -5.30
C LYS A 49 2.25 4.92 -5.71
N ALA A 50 1.78 4.59 -6.90
CA ALA A 50 0.49 5.06 -7.40
C ALA A 50 -0.68 4.47 -6.57
N ALA A 51 -0.60 3.19 -6.19
CA ALA A 51 -1.56 2.56 -5.30
C ALA A 51 -1.64 3.27 -3.93
N LYS A 52 -0.49 3.68 -3.38
CA LYS A 52 -0.43 4.46 -2.14
C LYS A 52 -1.09 5.83 -2.31
N LEU A 53 -0.80 6.55 -3.40
CA LEU A 53 -1.41 7.84 -3.69
C LEU A 53 -2.93 7.74 -3.84
N LEU A 54 -3.45 6.72 -4.55
CA LEU A 54 -4.89 6.47 -4.63
C LEU A 54 -5.50 6.24 -3.26
N SER A 55 -4.88 5.35 -2.48
CA SER A 55 -5.34 5.00 -1.14
C SER A 55 -5.39 6.22 -0.20
N ASP A 56 -4.37 7.07 -0.24
CA ASP A 56 -4.28 8.26 0.60
C ASP A 56 -5.29 9.33 0.23
N ASN A 57 -5.63 9.47 -1.06
CA ASN A 57 -6.56 10.48 -1.53
C ASN A 57 -8.03 10.04 -1.39
N PHE A 58 -8.35 8.79 -1.68
CA PHE A 58 -9.73 8.30 -1.69
C PHE A 58 -10.15 7.57 -0.42
N ARG A 59 -9.21 7.09 0.38
CA ARG A 59 -9.39 6.48 1.70
C ARG A 59 -10.11 5.13 1.75
N ASP A 60 -10.94 4.78 0.79
CA ASP A 60 -11.62 3.50 0.68
C ASP A 60 -11.80 3.05 -0.79
N ILE A 61 -12.01 1.74 -0.99
CA ILE A 61 -12.12 1.15 -2.33
C ILE A 61 -13.37 1.63 -3.07
N ASP A 62 -14.48 1.87 -2.36
CA ASP A 62 -15.72 2.28 -2.98
C ASP A 62 -15.57 3.71 -3.54
N SER A 63 -14.87 4.60 -2.85
CA SER A 63 -14.51 5.93 -3.33
C SER A 63 -13.65 5.87 -4.60
N ILE A 64 -12.66 4.94 -4.66
CA ILE A 64 -11.86 4.73 -5.88
C ILE A 64 -12.74 4.22 -7.03
N MET A 65 -13.64 3.26 -6.76
CA MET A 65 -14.54 2.69 -7.78
C MET A 65 -15.49 3.71 -8.38
N ASN A 66 -15.91 4.70 -7.59
CA ASN A 66 -16.86 5.73 -8.00
C ASN A 66 -16.20 7.01 -8.53
N SER A 67 -14.86 7.08 -8.54
CA SER A 67 -14.14 8.27 -9.00
C SER A 67 -14.08 8.36 -10.53
N SER A 68 -14.01 9.59 -11.03
CA SER A 68 -13.78 9.86 -12.46
C SER A 68 -12.28 9.87 -12.80
N ALA A 69 -11.95 9.68 -14.08
CA ALA A 69 -10.57 9.84 -14.55
C ALA A 69 -10.05 11.28 -14.32
N GLU A 70 -10.95 12.26 -14.38
CA GLU A 70 -10.62 13.66 -14.08
C GLU A 70 -10.21 13.85 -12.63
N ASP A 71 -10.95 13.27 -11.67
CA ASP A 71 -10.64 13.38 -10.24
C ASP A 71 -9.32 12.68 -9.89
N ILE A 72 -9.10 11.49 -10.45
CA ILE A 72 -7.85 10.75 -10.25
C ILE A 72 -6.65 11.52 -10.85
N SER A 73 -6.83 12.17 -12.01
CA SER A 73 -5.76 12.92 -12.67
C SER A 73 -5.33 14.20 -11.93
N LYS A 74 -6.14 14.70 -10.98
CA LYS A 74 -5.80 15.82 -10.09
C LYS A 74 -4.76 15.44 -9.03
N ILE A 75 -4.57 14.14 -8.78
CA ILE A 75 -3.56 13.65 -7.84
C ILE A 75 -2.17 13.89 -8.43
N ASP A 76 -1.29 14.57 -7.69
CA ASP A 76 0.09 14.78 -8.12
C ASP A 76 0.80 13.45 -8.40
N GLY A 77 1.32 13.31 -9.60
CA GLY A 77 1.95 12.08 -10.09
C GLY A 77 1.02 11.13 -10.85
N PHE A 78 -0.28 11.47 -11.04
CA PHE A 78 -1.19 10.75 -11.94
C PHE A 78 -1.36 11.48 -13.26
N GLY A 79 -1.00 10.81 -14.38
CA GLY A 79 -1.38 11.26 -15.71
C GLY A 79 -2.74 10.70 -16.14
N LEU A 80 -3.36 11.32 -17.15
CA LEU A 80 -4.67 10.90 -17.68
C LEU A 80 -4.71 9.42 -18.09
N VAL A 81 -3.62 8.90 -18.69
CA VAL A 81 -3.53 7.48 -19.11
C VAL A 81 -3.63 6.54 -17.90
N MET A 82 -2.97 6.89 -16.81
CA MET A 82 -3.00 6.10 -15.58
C MET A 82 -4.38 6.20 -14.91
N ALA A 83 -4.94 7.40 -14.85
CA ALA A 83 -6.28 7.64 -14.33
C ALA A 83 -7.34 6.83 -15.09
N GLN A 84 -7.28 6.86 -16.43
CA GLN A 84 -8.18 6.07 -17.27
C GLN A 84 -8.03 4.57 -17.03
N SER A 85 -6.80 4.07 -16.86
CA SER A 85 -6.56 2.65 -16.55
C SER A 85 -7.21 2.21 -15.23
N VAL A 86 -7.27 3.09 -14.23
CA VAL A 86 -7.98 2.82 -12.97
C VAL A 86 -9.47 2.73 -13.20
N VAL A 87 -10.06 3.72 -13.89
CA VAL A 87 -11.50 3.76 -14.16
C VAL A 87 -11.93 2.56 -14.98
N ASP A 88 -11.19 2.25 -16.05
CA ASP A 88 -11.47 1.09 -16.91
C ASP A 88 -11.47 -0.21 -16.10
N PHE A 89 -10.44 -0.42 -15.26
CA PHE A 89 -10.36 -1.59 -14.43
C PHE A 89 -11.53 -1.68 -13.43
N MET A 90 -11.85 -0.59 -12.75
CA MET A 90 -12.92 -0.56 -11.75
C MET A 90 -14.32 -0.72 -12.37
N SER A 91 -14.48 -0.36 -13.64
CA SER A 91 -15.74 -0.49 -14.38
C SER A 91 -15.99 -1.92 -14.89
N MET A 92 -14.98 -2.78 -14.97
CA MET A 92 -15.11 -4.14 -15.48
C MET A 92 -15.97 -4.99 -14.53
N PRO A 93 -16.99 -5.72 -15.04
CA PRO A 93 -17.81 -6.60 -14.19
C PRO A 93 -17.00 -7.63 -13.39
N GLN A 94 -15.91 -8.15 -13.99
CA GLN A 94 -15.01 -9.10 -13.32
C GLN A 94 -14.27 -8.45 -12.15
N SER A 95 -13.82 -7.21 -12.29
CA SER A 95 -13.14 -6.47 -11.23
C SER A 95 -14.09 -6.14 -10.10
N GLN A 96 -15.32 -5.72 -10.41
CA GLN A 96 -16.35 -5.44 -9.42
C GLN A 96 -16.72 -6.71 -8.63
N LYS A 97 -16.88 -7.84 -9.33
CA LYS A 97 -17.11 -9.13 -8.69
C LYS A 97 -15.93 -9.54 -7.80
N LEU A 98 -14.70 -9.41 -8.28
CA LEU A 98 -13.49 -9.71 -7.49
C LEU A 98 -13.45 -8.89 -6.21
N ILE A 99 -13.70 -7.57 -6.29
CA ILE A 99 -13.70 -6.68 -5.13
C ILE A 99 -14.83 -7.06 -4.17
N ALA A 100 -16.02 -7.40 -4.67
CA ALA A 100 -17.14 -7.87 -3.84
C ALA A 100 -16.78 -9.19 -3.11
N ASP A 101 -16.16 -10.14 -3.80
CA ASP A 101 -15.74 -11.42 -3.24
C ASP A 101 -14.65 -11.21 -2.15
N LEU A 102 -13.69 -10.32 -2.38
CA LEU A 102 -12.65 -9.96 -1.39
C LEU A 102 -13.26 -9.26 -0.16
N LYS A 103 -14.22 -8.37 -0.37
CA LYS A 103 -14.96 -7.70 0.71
C LYS A 103 -15.75 -8.71 1.56
N ALA A 104 -16.43 -9.65 0.91
CA ALA A 104 -17.13 -10.74 1.57
C ALA A 104 -16.18 -11.68 2.35
N ALA A 105 -14.95 -11.87 1.88
CA ALA A 105 -13.91 -12.63 2.57
C ALA A 105 -13.30 -11.90 3.78
N GLY A 106 -13.68 -10.65 4.05
CA GLY A 106 -13.21 -9.84 5.18
C GLY A 106 -11.86 -9.14 4.93
N VAL A 107 -11.49 -8.93 3.67
CA VAL A 107 -10.30 -8.14 3.33
C VAL A 107 -10.55 -6.67 3.63
N ASN A 108 -9.58 -5.99 4.26
CA ASN A 108 -9.67 -4.58 4.57
C ASN A 108 -9.77 -3.74 3.29
N MET A 109 -10.81 -2.92 3.19
CA MET A 109 -11.13 -2.04 2.05
C MET A 109 -10.80 -0.57 2.31
N LYS A 110 -10.16 -0.27 3.43
CA LYS A 110 -9.89 1.10 3.87
C LYS A 110 -8.40 1.36 4.03
N ALA A 111 -8.00 2.59 3.77
CA ALA A 111 -6.67 3.06 4.13
C ALA A 111 -6.58 3.24 5.65
N GLU A 112 -5.46 2.78 6.21
CA GLU A 112 -5.13 3.14 7.58
C GLU A 112 -4.94 4.66 7.68
N ASP A 113 -5.40 5.23 8.78
CA ASP A 113 -5.15 6.63 9.10
C ASP A 113 -3.72 6.74 9.65
N THR A 114 -2.77 6.75 8.71
CA THR A 114 -1.35 6.84 9.05
C THR A 114 -0.89 8.28 9.27
N HIS A 115 -1.72 9.26 8.93
CA HIS A 115 -1.45 10.67 9.20
C HIS A 115 -1.67 10.98 10.68
N ILE A 116 -0.58 11.04 11.44
CA ILE A 116 -0.62 11.40 12.86
C ILE A 116 -0.81 12.92 13.01
N ASP A 117 -0.02 13.69 12.28
CA ASP A 117 -0.14 15.15 12.14
C ASP A 117 0.72 15.65 10.96
N ASN A 118 0.73 16.96 10.71
CA ASN A 118 1.43 17.60 9.60
C ASN A 118 2.74 18.30 10.02
N ARG A 119 3.37 17.90 11.14
CA ARG A 119 4.58 18.57 11.65
C ARG A 119 5.77 18.56 10.68
N PHE A 120 5.80 17.61 9.75
CA PHE A 120 6.81 17.49 8.71
C PHE A 120 6.32 17.90 7.32
N SER A 121 5.14 18.54 7.24
CA SER A 121 4.58 18.99 5.96
C SER A 121 5.54 19.91 5.21
N GLY A 122 5.74 19.61 3.92
CA GLY A 122 6.65 20.35 3.06
C GLY A 122 8.15 20.09 3.33
N LYS A 123 8.51 19.21 4.26
CA LYS A 123 9.91 18.88 4.59
C LYS A 123 10.37 17.61 3.90
N THR A 124 11.58 17.65 3.35
CA THR A 124 12.23 16.51 2.70
C THR A 124 13.37 15.99 3.57
N PHE A 125 13.30 14.70 3.90
CA PHE A 125 14.29 13.99 4.70
C PHE A 125 15.08 13.01 3.84
N VAL A 126 16.38 12.91 4.11
CA VAL A 126 17.23 11.85 3.56
C VAL A 126 17.73 11.00 4.71
N LEU A 127 17.67 9.69 4.54
CA LEU A 127 18.13 8.71 5.55
C LEU A 127 19.46 8.12 5.06
N THR A 128 20.50 8.20 5.91
CA THR A 128 21.83 7.64 5.62
C THR A 128 22.35 6.84 6.82
N GLY A 129 23.23 5.89 6.57
CA GLY A 129 23.76 5.01 7.61
C GLY A 129 22.76 3.96 8.11
N THR A 130 23.14 3.24 9.16
CA THR A 130 22.34 2.21 9.83
C THR A 130 21.59 2.82 11.01
N LEU A 131 20.26 2.85 10.94
CA LEU A 131 19.43 3.36 12.04
C LEU A 131 19.31 2.28 13.12
N THR A 132 19.59 2.63 14.36
CA THR A 132 19.64 1.67 15.50
C THR A 132 18.26 1.26 16.02
N LYS A 133 17.24 2.13 15.90
CA LYS A 133 15.90 1.91 16.46
C LYS A 133 14.86 1.52 15.41
N TYR A 134 15.07 1.84 14.16
CA TYR A 134 14.12 1.62 13.08
C TYR A 134 14.84 1.12 11.84
N THR A 135 14.20 0.28 11.06
CA THR A 135 14.64 0.01 9.70
C THR A 135 14.46 1.28 8.84
N ARG A 136 15.17 1.38 7.74
CA ARG A 136 15.02 2.50 6.80
C ARG A 136 13.58 2.66 6.31
N SER A 137 12.89 1.54 6.07
CA SER A 137 11.48 1.53 5.64
C SER A 137 10.54 2.05 6.74
N GLU A 138 10.76 1.66 7.99
CA GLU A 138 9.97 2.16 9.13
C GLU A 138 10.18 3.64 9.35
N ALA A 139 11.43 4.11 9.32
CA ALA A 139 11.74 5.53 9.46
C ALA A 139 11.13 6.38 8.32
N SER A 140 11.19 5.89 7.08
CA SER A 140 10.51 6.55 5.94
C SER A 140 9.00 6.64 6.17
N ARG A 141 8.37 5.56 6.63
CA ARG A 141 6.93 5.54 6.93
C ARG A 141 6.58 6.52 8.07
N ILE A 142 7.40 6.62 9.10
CA ILE A 142 7.19 7.58 10.18
C ILE A 142 7.24 9.01 9.64
N ILE A 143 8.22 9.36 8.82
CA ILE A 143 8.34 10.68 8.20
C ILE A 143 7.09 11.00 7.37
N GLU A 144 6.65 10.06 6.54
CA GLU A 144 5.46 10.19 5.70
C GLU A 144 4.18 10.33 6.52
N ASN A 145 4.05 9.59 7.63
CA ASN A 145 2.92 9.68 8.56
C ASN A 145 2.80 11.04 9.23
N TYR A 146 3.89 11.79 9.33
CA TYR A 146 3.91 13.17 9.81
C TYR A 146 3.91 14.22 8.67
N GLY A 147 3.53 13.82 7.46
CA GLY A 147 3.39 14.72 6.31
C GLY A 147 4.70 15.08 5.62
N GLY A 148 5.83 14.47 5.98
CA GLY A 148 7.12 14.68 5.36
C GLY A 148 7.35 13.81 4.12
N LYS A 149 8.44 14.06 3.41
CA LYS A 149 8.88 13.28 2.26
C LYS A 149 10.23 12.63 2.54
N ALA A 150 10.30 11.30 2.41
CA ALA A 150 11.57 10.57 2.45
C ALA A 150 12.18 10.49 1.05
N SER A 151 13.49 10.75 0.92
CA SER A 151 14.26 10.68 -0.33
C SER A 151 15.49 9.80 -0.14
N SER A 152 15.92 9.17 -1.22
CA SER A 152 17.11 8.31 -1.23
C SER A 152 18.43 9.05 -1.41
N SER A 153 18.39 10.31 -1.85
CA SER A 153 19.58 11.10 -2.14
C SER A 153 19.44 12.56 -1.69
N VAL A 154 20.55 13.14 -1.28
CA VAL A 154 20.62 14.57 -0.91
C VAL A 154 20.52 15.44 -2.15
N SER A 155 19.73 16.50 -2.07
CA SER A 155 19.57 17.51 -3.12
C SER A 155 19.38 18.89 -2.50
N LYS A 156 19.31 19.94 -3.33
CA LYS A 156 18.98 21.30 -2.88
C LYS A 156 17.61 21.43 -2.21
N LYS A 157 16.75 20.41 -2.34
CA LYS A 157 15.42 20.35 -1.73
C LYS A 157 15.39 19.53 -0.42
N THR A 158 16.54 19.06 0.06
CA THR A 158 16.65 18.31 1.30
C THR A 158 16.67 19.27 2.49
N ASP A 159 15.70 19.15 3.39
CA ASP A 159 15.62 19.95 4.61
C ASP A 159 16.40 19.30 5.76
N TYR A 160 16.36 17.96 5.85
CA TYR A 160 16.97 17.21 6.94
C TYR A 160 17.69 15.96 6.44
N VAL A 161 18.83 15.67 7.05
CA VAL A 161 19.50 14.38 6.88
C VAL A 161 19.43 13.63 8.23
N LEU A 162 18.79 12.48 8.25
CA LEU A 162 18.74 11.57 9.38
C LEU A 162 19.89 10.57 9.21
N ALA A 163 20.98 10.81 9.98
CA ALA A 163 22.17 9.98 9.96
C ALA A 163 22.13 8.94 11.08
N GLY A 164 22.26 7.67 10.72
CA GLY A 164 22.49 6.58 11.66
C GLY A 164 24.00 6.33 11.87
N GLU A 165 24.34 5.17 12.40
CA GLU A 165 25.72 4.72 12.54
C GLU A 165 26.33 4.48 11.14
N GLU A 166 27.65 4.74 11.02
CA GLU A 166 28.40 4.60 9.74
C GLU A 166 27.76 5.39 8.58
N ALA A 167 27.23 6.56 8.88
CA ALA A 167 26.73 7.46 7.86
C ALA A 167 27.91 8.03 7.06
N GLY A 168 27.95 7.73 5.74
CA GLY A 168 28.94 8.25 4.78
C GLY A 168 28.61 9.67 4.34
#